data_debb56a57c4a2e9407757d29004142d1
#
_entry.id   debb56a57c4a2e9407757d29004142d1
#
_cell.length_a   1.000
_cell.length_b   1.000
_cell.length_c   1.000
_cell.angle_alpha   90.00
_cell.angle_beta   90.00
_cell.angle_gamma   90.00
#
_symmetry.space_group_name_H-M   'P 1'
#
loop_
_entity.id
_entity.type
_entity.pdbx_description
1 polymer ?
#
loop_
_entity_poly.entity_id
_entity_poly.type
_entity_poly.pdbx_seq_one_letter_code
_entity_poly.pdbx_strand_id
1 'polypeptide(L)'
;MGWMLRHPSVVAVEVGWRWLFGIPFLLVCWSRFQHVLTVLSPEESGLTSLNAQNPWMAAGELSRAWWQYRPLLAHELRSIVPIAAIAWILISAFGRNLALKIAVPQPRIRFRPAAMLVLQTAWLIVFGGICWGWFRSIGWVAASHFRGASEPDLIGFAIWLIFLSLGFFTIWALLGWIVSVAPVLMLLEECSSSSALRLAFKLGRPFTSELFEIGMVMGIVNLALIVVAMVLSAAPLPFSDVLGGGALHVVWAGAVVFYLIAHDYFQIVRLKCFVQFWKIFRGGIVL
;
A
#
# COMPACT_ATOMS: atom_id res chain seq x y z
N MET A 1 11.74 -5.08 19.74
CA MET A 1 11.41 -6.53 19.75
C MET A 1 10.71 -6.99 21.03
N GLY A 2 11.21 -6.71 22.24
CA GLY A 2 10.65 -7.26 23.48
C GLY A 2 9.17 -6.99 23.78
N TRP A 3 8.58 -5.90 23.27
CA TRP A 3 7.16 -5.62 23.49
C TRP A 3 6.25 -6.56 22.69
N MET A 4 6.59 -6.86 21.44
CA MET A 4 5.79 -7.75 20.59
C MET A 4 5.77 -9.18 21.11
N LEU A 5 6.91 -9.67 21.59
CA LEU A 5 7.00 -10.99 22.20
C LEU A 5 6.17 -11.11 23.49
N ARG A 6 5.93 -9.98 24.19
CA ARG A 6 5.09 -9.93 25.40
C ARG A 6 3.59 -9.78 25.09
N HIS A 7 3.22 -9.46 23.84
CA HIS A 7 1.83 -9.24 23.43
C HIS A 7 1.50 -9.99 22.12
N PRO A 8 1.65 -11.32 22.08
CA PRO A 8 1.46 -12.11 20.88
C PRO A 8 0.02 -12.03 20.34
N SER A 9 -0.97 -11.82 21.21
CA SER A 9 -2.37 -11.66 20.81
C SER A 9 -2.62 -10.41 19.94
N VAL A 10 -1.94 -9.29 20.23
CA VAL A 10 -2.03 -8.08 19.39
C VAL A 10 -1.47 -8.35 18.00
N VAL A 11 -0.31 -9.02 17.94
CA VAL A 11 0.33 -9.39 16.69
C VAL A 11 -0.57 -10.32 15.88
N ALA A 12 -1.09 -11.36 16.52
CA ALA A 12 -1.96 -12.33 15.85
C ALA A 12 -3.23 -11.70 15.29
N VAL A 13 -3.86 -10.78 16.02
CA VAL A 13 -5.07 -10.08 15.54
C VAL A 13 -4.72 -9.11 14.40
N GLU A 14 -3.62 -8.35 14.52
CA GLU A 14 -3.23 -7.38 13.50
C GLU A 14 -2.84 -8.07 12.18
N VAL A 15 -2.10 -9.17 12.26
CA VAL A 15 -1.78 -10.01 11.11
C VAL A 15 -3.05 -10.70 10.58
N GLY A 16 -3.85 -11.29 11.47
CA GLY A 16 -5.02 -12.08 11.08
C GLY A 16 -6.04 -11.30 10.24
N TRP A 17 -6.44 -10.08 10.65
CA TRP A 17 -7.41 -9.31 9.89
C TRP A 17 -6.86 -8.81 8.55
N ARG A 18 -5.54 -8.51 8.49
CA ARG A 18 -4.89 -8.09 7.24
C ARG A 18 -4.82 -9.22 6.23
N TRP A 19 -4.48 -10.42 6.70
CA TRP A 19 -4.42 -11.60 5.85
C TRP A 19 -5.80 -12.08 5.44
N LEU A 20 -6.81 -11.92 6.31
CA LEU A 20 -8.20 -12.21 5.99
C LEU A 20 -8.71 -11.39 4.78
N PHE A 21 -8.23 -10.17 4.61
CA PHE A 21 -8.48 -9.36 3.43
C PHE A 21 -7.46 -9.64 2.32
N GLY A 22 -6.17 -9.59 2.66
CA GLY A 22 -5.07 -9.56 1.68
C GLY A 22 -4.97 -10.83 0.84
N ILE A 23 -5.08 -12.02 1.46
CA ILE A 23 -4.98 -13.29 0.73
C ILE A 23 -6.13 -13.48 -0.28
N PRO A 24 -7.42 -13.37 0.10
CA PRO A 24 -8.51 -13.44 -0.86
C PRO A 24 -8.43 -12.39 -1.96
N PHE A 25 -8.02 -11.16 -1.62
CA PHE A 25 -7.84 -10.08 -2.59
C PHE A 25 -6.76 -10.42 -3.62
N LEU A 26 -5.60 -10.91 -3.18
CA LEU A 26 -4.51 -11.36 -4.08
C LEU A 26 -4.94 -12.51 -4.99
N LEU A 27 -5.70 -13.48 -4.45
CA LEU A 27 -6.21 -14.60 -5.26
C LEU A 27 -7.21 -14.12 -6.32
N VAL A 28 -8.10 -13.19 -5.97
CA VAL A 28 -9.02 -12.58 -6.95
C VAL A 28 -8.24 -11.80 -8.00
N CYS A 29 -7.29 -10.95 -7.61
CA CYS A 29 -6.46 -10.21 -8.55
C CYS A 29 -5.68 -11.15 -9.49
N TRP A 30 -5.10 -12.23 -8.95
CA TRP A 30 -4.41 -13.24 -9.74
C TRP A 30 -5.34 -13.92 -10.75
N SER A 31 -6.51 -14.37 -10.30
CA SER A 31 -7.51 -15.00 -11.19
C SER A 31 -7.93 -14.07 -12.33
N ARG A 32 -8.18 -12.78 -12.03
CA ARG A 32 -8.57 -11.78 -13.03
C ARG A 32 -7.43 -11.43 -13.96
N PHE A 33 -6.21 -11.37 -13.45
CA PHE A 33 -5.03 -11.17 -14.28
C PHE A 33 -4.83 -12.32 -15.26
N GLN A 34 -4.96 -13.57 -14.81
CA GLN A 34 -4.93 -14.74 -15.69
C GLN A 34 -6.03 -14.67 -16.77
N HIS A 35 -7.24 -14.27 -16.40
CA HIS A 35 -8.33 -14.08 -17.37
C HIS A 35 -7.97 -13.02 -18.44
N VAL A 36 -7.38 -11.89 -18.04
CA VAL A 36 -6.92 -10.87 -18.99
C VAL A 36 -5.85 -11.43 -19.96
N LEU A 37 -4.92 -12.24 -19.45
CA LEU A 37 -3.87 -12.88 -20.27
C LEU A 37 -4.42 -13.97 -21.20
N THR A 38 -5.56 -14.59 -20.86
CA THR A 38 -6.22 -15.55 -21.76
C THR A 38 -7.02 -14.87 -22.87
N VAL A 39 -7.55 -13.65 -22.61
CA VAL A 39 -8.28 -12.85 -23.62
C VAL A 39 -7.33 -12.20 -24.61
N LEU A 40 -6.18 -11.75 -24.13
CA LEU A 40 -5.13 -11.15 -24.96
C LEU A 40 -3.78 -11.78 -24.56
N SER A 41 -3.29 -12.68 -25.41
CA SER A 41 -2.05 -13.37 -25.11
C SER A 41 -0.83 -12.42 -25.13
N PRO A 42 0.21 -12.67 -24.32
CA PRO A 42 1.45 -11.91 -24.36
C PRO A 42 2.12 -11.92 -25.74
N GLU A 43 1.92 -12.98 -26.52
CA GLU A 43 2.44 -13.13 -27.88
C GLU A 43 1.75 -12.18 -28.85
N GLU A 44 0.41 -12.09 -28.78
CA GLU A 44 -0.38 -11.15 -29.62
C GLU A 44 -0.11 -9.69 -29.28
N SER A 45 0.23 -9.39 -28.03
CA SER A 45 0.55 -8.04 -27.57
C SER A 45 2.00 -7.61 -27.84
N GLY A 46 2.85 -8.51 -28.34
CA GLY A 46 4.27 -8.26 -28.55
C GLY A 46 5.13 -8.23 -27.30
N LEU A 47 4.58 -8.61 -26.13
CA LEU A 47 5.33 -8.60 -24.87
C LEU A 47 6.44 -9.67 -24.83
N THR A 48 6.30 -10.75 -25.58
CA THR A 48 7.32 -11.81 -25.68
C THR A 48 8.51 -11.42 -26.54
N SER A 49 8.36 -10.41 -27.42
CA SER A 49 9.42 -9.89 -28.31
C SER A 49 10.23 -8.76 -27.69
N LEU A 50 9.96 -8.39 -26.43
CA LEU A 50 10.67 -7.31 -25.76
C LEU A 50 12.18 -7.60 -25.67
N ASN A 51 12.95 -6.79 -26.38
CA ASN A 51 14.40 -6.87 -26.37
C ASN A 51 15.00 -5.77 -25.48
N ALA A 52 15.57 -6.18 -24.34
CA ALA A 52 16.23 -5.25 -23.42
C ALA A 52 17.48 -4.56 -24.01
N GLN A 53 18.03 -5.09 -25.11
CA GLN A 53 19.18 -4.50 -25.79
C GLN A 53 18.80 -3.21 -26.57
N ASN A 54 17.52 -3.06 -26.93
CA ASN A 54 17.01 -1.84 -27.57
C ASN A 54 15.86 -1.24 -26.74
N PRO A 55 16.18 -0.38 -25.76
CA PRO A 55 15.20 0.18 -24.85
C PRO A 55 14.13 1.04 -25.54
N TRP A 56 14.46 1.64 -26.68
CA TRP A 56 13.53 2.47 -27.46
C TRP A 56 12.43 1.64 -28.12
N MET A 57 12.81 0.52 -28.75
CA MET A 57 11.83 -0.42 -29.30
C MET A 57 10.98 -1.06 -28.20
N ALA A 58 11.62 -1.50 -27.12
CA ALA A 58 10.92 -2.08 -25.97
C ALA A 58 9.88 -1.11 -25.37
N ALA A 59 10.21 0.18 -25.25
CA ALA A 59 9.26 1.20 -24.78
C ALA A 59 8.08 1.38 -25.74
N GLY A 60 8.31 1.35 -27.06
CA GLY A 60 7.25 1.42 -28.07
C GLY A 60 6.30 0.23 -27.97
N GLU A 61 6.84 -0.98 -27.83
CA GLU A 61 6.05 -2.21 -27.67
C GLU A 61 5.28 -2.25 -26.35
N LEU A 62 5.90 -1.85 -25.23
CA LEU A 62 5.22 -1.70 -23.94
C LEU A 62 4.08 -0.68 -24.01
N SER A 63 4.30 0.44 -24.69
CA SER A 63 3.25 1.45 -24.87
C SER A 63 2.08 0.88 -25.69
N ARG A 64 2.36 0.15 -26.77
CA ARG A 64 1.35 -0.51 -27.61
C ARG A 64 0.57 -1.54 -26.79
N ALA A 65 1.27 -2.43 -26.08
CA ALA A 65 0.67 -3.42 -25.20
C ALA A 65 -0.21 -2.76 -24.12
N TRP A 66 0.26 -1.68 -23.50
CA TRP A 66 -0.53 -0.92 -22.53
C TRP A 66 -1.87 -0.44 -23.10
N TRP A 67 -1.88 0.10 -24.30
CA TRP A 67 -3.12 0.55 -24.93
C TRP A 67 -4.09 -0.59 -25.25
N GLN A 68 -3.57 -1.78 -25.56
CA GLN A 68 -4.38 -2.98 -25.79
C GLN A 68 -4.96 -3.56 -24.50
N TYR A 69 -4.15 -3.67 -23.42
CA TYR A 69 -4.58 -4.21 -22.14
C TYR A 69 -5.45 -3.24 -21.34
N ARG A 70 -5.27 -1.94 -21.51
CA ARG A 70 -5.96 -0.90 -20.72
C ARG A 70 -7.48 -1.05 -20.67
N PRO A 71 -8.23 -1.27 -21.76
CA PRO A 71 -9.68 -1.42 -21.70
C PRO A 71 -10.09 -2.68 -20.95
N LEU A 72 -9.38 -3.80 -21.11
CA LEU A 72 -9.62 -5.05 -20.42
C LEU A 72 -9.39 -4.88 -18.91
N LEU A 73 -8.24 -4.33 -18.53
CA LEU A 73 -7.90 -4.02 -17.14
C LEU A 73 -8.91 -3.05 -16.51
N ALA A 74 -9.33 -2.01 -17.23
CA ALA A 74 -10.31 -1.06 -16.73
C ALA A 74 -11.69 -1.73 -16.50
N HIS A 75 -12.07 -2.67 -17.34
CA HIS A 75 -13.31 -3.44 -17.16
C HIS A 75 -13.25 -4.31 -15.89
N GLU A 76 -12.17 -5.06 -15.71
CA GLU A 76 -11.97 -5.90 -14.52
C GLU A 76 -11.87 -5.08 -13.24
N LEU A 77 -11.09 -4.00 -13.24
CA LEU A 77 -10.93 -3.12 -12.08
C LEU A 77 -12.25 -2.44 -11.67
N ARG A 78 -13.12 -2.10 -12.64
CA ARG A 78 -14.41 -1.47 -12.35
C ARG A 78 -15.30 -2.35 -11.48
N SER A 79 -15.22 -3.67 -11.60
CA SER A 79 -15.97 -4.62 -10.77
C SER A 79 -15.27 -4.94 -9.45
N ILE A 80 -13.94 -5.09 -9.44
CA ILE A 80 -13.19 -5.53 -8.27
C ILE A 80 -13.00 -4.40 -7.26
N VAL A 81 -12.66 -3.19 -7.72
CA VAL A 81 -12.29 -2.08 -6.84
C VAL A 81 -13.39 -1.69 -5.85
N PRO A 82 -14.68 -1.54 -6.24
CA PRO A 82 -15.73 -1.24 -5.27
C PRO A 82 -15.93 -2.34 -4.22
N ILE A 83 -15.91 -3.60 -4.65
CA ILE A 83 -16.08 -4.75 -3.76
C ILE A 83 -14.92 -4.82 -2.78
N ALA A 84 -13.69 -4.69 -3.27
CA ALA A 84 -12.49 -4.67 -2.45
C ALA A 84 -12.48 -3.48 -1.48
N ALA A 85 -12.92 -2.30 -1.91
CA ALA A 85 -13.04 -1.12 -1.06
C ALA A 85 -14.01 -1.35 0.10
N ILE A 86 -15.19 -1.88 -0.16
CA ILE A 86 -16.19 -2.20 0.87
C ILE A 86 -15.63 -3.27 1.83
N ALA A 87 -15.08 -4.36 1.30
CA ALA A 87 -14.49 -5.43 2.09
C ALA A 87 -13.35 -4.90 2.98
N TRP A 88 -12.45 -4.06 2.43
CA TRP A 88 -11.38 -3.42 3.17
C TRP A 88 -11.91 -2.55 4.32
N ILE A 89 -12.89 -1.68 4.04
CA ILE A 89 -13.47 -0.79 5.06
C ILE A 89 -14.06 -1.62 6.21
N LEU A 90 -14.83 -2.66 5.90
CA LEU A 90 -15.45 -3.52 6.91
C LEU A 90 -14.39 -4.28 7.73
N ILE A 91 -13.54 -5.05 7.08
CA ILE A 91 -12.55 -5.90 7.73
C ILE A 91 -11.55 -5.05 8.55
N SER A 92 -11.08 -3.93 8.00
CA SER A 92 -10.14 -3.05 8.70
C SER A 92 -10.77 -2.32 9.88
N ALA A 93 -12.05 -1.93 9.80
CA ALA A 93 -12.75 -1.28 10.90
C ALA A 93 -12.90 -2.21 12.11
N PHE A 94 -13.29 -3.46 11.88
CA PHE A 94 -13.41 -4.46 12.94
C PHE A 94 -12.02 -4.90 13.45
N GLY A 95 -11.10 -5.22 12.56
CA GLY A 95 -9.77 -5.71 12.91
C GLY A 95 -8.96 -4.69 13.70
N ARG A 96 -8.88 -3.44 13.25
CA ARG A 96 -8.20 -2.37 13.98
C ARG A 96 -8.83 -2.07 15.33
N ASN A 97 -10.17 -2.07 15.41
CA ASN A 97 -10.85 -1.86 16.68
C ASN A 97 -10.48 -2.94 17.68
N LEU A 98 -10.47 -4.20 17.25
CA LEU A 98 -10.09 -5.34 18.08
C LEU A 98 -8.60 -5.28 18.48
N ALA A 99 -7.72 -5.03 17.52
CA ALA A 99 -6.27 -4.94 17.79
C ALA A 99 -5.93 -3.84 18.79
N LEU A 100 -6.52 -2.65 18.64
CA LEU A 100 -6.31 -1.53 19.55
C LEU A 100 -6.88 -1.79 20.94
N LYS A 101 -8.04 -2.45 21.05
CA LYS A 101 -8.61 -2.86 22.33
C LYS A 101 -7.70 -3.82 23.10
N ILE A 102 -7.02 -4.73 22.40
CA ILE A 102 -6.09 -5.67 23.02
C ILE A 102 -4.75 -4.98 23.32
N ALA A 103 -4.29 -4.08 22.45
CA ALA A 103 -3.00 -3.39 22.59
C ALA A 103 -2.96 -2.42 23.77
N VAL A 104 -4.10 -1.83 24.14
CA VAL A 104 -4.23 -0.88 25.25
C VAL A 104 -5.27 -1.42 26.22
N PRO A 105 -4.85 -2.19 27.23
CA PRO A 105 -5.76 -2.77 28.21
C PRO A 105 -6.28 -1.69 29.20
N GLN A 106 -7.15 -0.83 28.68
CA GLN A 106 -7.90 0.12 29.52
C GLN A 106 -9.35 -0.34 29.61
N PRO A 107 -9.93 -0.42 30.81
CA PRO A 107 -11.30 -0.93 31.01
C PRO A 107 -12.38 -0.07 30.35
N ARG A 108 -12.03 1.15 29.91
CA ARG A 108 -12.95 2.13 29.29
C ARG A 108 -13.01 2.08 27.78
N ILE A 109 -12.12 1.34 27.09
CA ILE A 109 -12.15 1.30 25.63
C ILE A 109 -13.41 0.57 25.14
N ARG A 110 -14.38 1.33 24.68
CA ARG A 110 -15.62 0.81 24.09
C ARG A 110 -15.39 0.42 22.62
N PHE A 111 -15.99 -0.70 22.22
CA PHE A 111 -16.01 -1.12 20.82
C PHE A 111 -16.91 -0.17 20.01
N ARG A 112 -16.35 0.59 19.04
CA ARG A 112 -17.05 1.61 18.25
C ARG A 112 -16.87 1.37 16.75
N PRO A 113 -17.42 0.31 16.18
CA PRO A 113 -17.18 -0.07 14.79
C PRO A 113 -17.71 0.99 13.80
N ALA A 114 -18.86 1.58 14.06
CA ALA A 114 -19.44 2.60 13.18
C ALA A 114 -18.54 3.84 13.01
N ALA A 115 -17.97 4.33 14.12
CA ALA A 115 -17.04 5.47 14.06
C ALA A 115 -15.73 5.08 13.36
N MET A 116 -15.28 3.83 13.54
CA MET A 116 -14.11 3.29 12.85
C MET A 116 -14.36 3.15 11.35
N LEU A 117 -15.56 2.71 10.92
CA LEU A 117 -15.94 2.67 9.50
C LEU A 117 -15.77 4.05 8.83
N VAL A 118 -16.23 5.13 9.47
CA VAL A 118 -16.07 6.50 8.95
C VAL A 118 -14.59 6.85 8.77
N LEU A 119 -13.74 6.52 9.74
CA LEU A 119 -12.30 6.81 9.65
C LEU A 119 -11.59 5.96 8.58
N GLN A 120 -11.97 4.69 8.43
CA GLN A 120 -11.41 3.83 7.38
C GLN A 120 -11.87 4.28 5.98
N THR A 121 -13.10 4.74 5.86
CA THR A 121 -13.60 5.36 4.61
C THR A 121 -12.82 6.63 4.29
N ALA A 122 -12.60 7.51 5.26
CA ALA A 122 -11.79 8.72 5.09
C ALA A 122 -10.35 8.37 4.67
N TRP A 123 -9.74 7.35 5.30
CA TRP A 123 -8.42 6.85 4.91
C TRP A 123 -8.40 6.38 3.45
N LEU A 124 -9.40 5.59 3.04
CA LEU A 124 -9.48 5.07 1.68
C LEU A 124 -9.70 6.18 0.64
N ILE A 125 -10.52 7.18 0.96
CA ILE A 125 -10.73 8.35 0.08
C ILE A 125 -9.43 9.14 -0.10
N VAL A 126 -8.69 9.42 0.97
CA VAL A 126 -7.41 10.13 0.89
C VAL A 126 -6.40 9.33 0.10
N PHE A 127 -6.22 8.05 0.42
CA PHE A 127 -5.31 7.16 -0.30
C PHE A 127 -5.68 7.01 -1.77
N GLY A 128 -6.95 6.70 -2.05
CA GLY A 128 -7.46 6.55 -3.41
C GLY A 128 -7.35 7.82 -4.23
N GLY A 129 -7.60 8.98 -3.61
CA GLY A 129 -7.43 10.29 -4.26
C GLY A 129 -5.97 10.57 -4.63
N ILE A 130 -5.02 10.26 -3.75
CA ILE A 130 -3.59 10.40 -4.03
C ILE A 130 -3.15 9.43 -5.15
N CYS A 131 -3.54 8.17 -5.08
CA CYS A 131 -3.26 7.20 -6.13
C CYS A 131 -3.86 7.61 -7.49
N TRP A 132 -5.13 8.03 -7.50
CA TRP A 132 -5.78 8.50 -8.71
C TRP A 132 -5.07 9.72 -9.31
N GLY A 133 -4.71 10.70 -8.47
CA GLY A 133 -3.95 11.88 -8.89
C GLY A 133 -2.60 11.50 -9.50
N TRP A 134 -1.87 10.57 -8.87
CA TRP A 134 -0.59 10.06 -9.36
C TRP A 134 -0.74 9.38 -10.73
N PHE A 135 -1.65 8.43 -10.87
CA PHE A 135 -1.91 7.77 -12.16
C PHE A 135 -2.36 8.76 -13.24
N ARG A 136 -3.19 9.73 -12.88
CA ARG A 136 -3.64 10.76 -13.81
C ARG A 136 -2.49 11.64 -14.30
N SER A 137 -1.61 12.04 -13.39
CA SER A 137 -0.43 12.85 -13.69
C SER A 137 0.57 12.10 -14.57
N ILE A 138 0.85 10.83 -14.27
CA ILE A 138 1.70 9.96 -15.12
C ILE A 138 1.10 9.80 -16.50
N GLY A 139 -0.20 9.55 -16.59
CA GLY A 139 -0.88 9.44 -17.88
C GLY A 139 -0.80 10.72 -18.73
N TRP A 140 -0.84 11.88 -18.09
CA TRP A 140 -0.66 13.17 -18.77
C TRP A 140 0.78 13.36 -19.25
N VAL A 141 1.78 13.07 -18.42
CA VAL A 141 3.20 13.15 -18.78
C VAL A 141 3.53 12.12 -19.87
N ALA A 142 3.04 10.89 -19.76
CA ALA A 142 3.22 9.88 -20.82
C ALA A 142 2.66 10.36 -22.16
N ALA A 143 1.48 10.98 -22.14
CA ALA A 143 0.88 11.53 -23.37
C ALA A 143 1.73 12.65 -23.99
N SER A 144 2.41 13.49 -23.21
CA SER A 144 3.25 14.57 -23.72
C SER A 144 4.59 14.10 -24.29
N HIS A 145 5.14 12.98 -23.78
CA HIS A 145 6.46 12.49 -24.20
C HIS A 145 6.39 11.38 -25.27
N PHE A 146 5.23 10.70 -25.40
CA PHE A 146 5.08 9.59 -26.34
C PHE A 146 4.13 9.86 -27.51
N ARG A 147 3.26 10.89 -27.43
CA ARG A 147 2.34 11.19 -28.54
C ARG A 147 2.99 12.10 -29.57
N GLY A 148 3.06 11.62 -30.80
CA GLY A 148 3.45 12.44 -31.96
C GLY A 148 4.95 12.62 -32.18
N ALA A 149 5.82 12.08 -31.33
CA ALA A 149 7.25 12.10 -31.54
C ALA A 149 7.68 10.91 -32.41
N SER A 150 8.54 11.14 -33.38
CA SER A 150 9.21 10.08 -34.15
C SER A 150 10.10 9.20 -33.24
N GLU A 151 10.65 9.80 -32.19
CA GLU A 151 11.40 9.13 -31.14
C GLU A 151 10.82 9.49 -29.79
N PRO A 152 10.43 8.48 -28.95
CA PRO A 152 9.92 8.72 -27.59
C PRO A 152 11.00 9.33 -26.69
N ASP A 153 10.68 10.41 -25.97
CA ASP A 153 11.57 10.98 -24.95
C ASP A 153 11.48 10.21 -23.62
N LEU A 154 12.19 9.08 -23.55
CA LEU A 154 12.24 8.21 -22.37
C LEU A 154 12.92 8.88 -21.19
N ILE A 155 13.93 9.71 -21.42
CA ILE A 155 14.71 10.36 -20.35
C ILE A 155 13.84 11.41 -19.68
N GLY A 156 13.20 12.28 -20.44
CA GLY A 156 12.26 13.27 -19.94
C GLY A 156 11.10 12.63 -19.18
N PHE A 157 10.52 11.56 -19.73
CA PHE A 157 9.48 10.80 -19.03
C PHE A 157 9.95 10.22 -17.71
N ALA A 158 11.13 9.59 -17.66
CA ALA A 158 11.68 9.02 -16.43
C ALA A 158 11.94 10.08 -15.36
N ILE A 159 12.47 11.24 -15.73
CA ILE A 159 12.68 12.37 -14.83
C ILE A 159 11.35 12.81 -14.21
N TRP A 160 10.33 13.07 -15.03
CA TRP A 160 9.01 13.45 -14.55
C TRP A 160 8.35 12.37 -13.69
N LEU A 161 8.50 11.10 -14.04
CA LEU A 161 7.99 9.97 -13.25
C LEU A 161 8.58 9.98 -11.84
N ILE A 162 9.89 10.20 -11.71
CA ILE A 162 10.57 10.28 -10.42
C ILE A 162 10.07 11.47 -9.61
N PHE A 163 10.02 12.67 -10.20
CA PHE A 163 9.56 13.88 -9.51
C PHE A 163 8.10 13.77 -9.05
N LEU A 164 7.21 13.28 -9.90
CA LEU A 164 5.81 13.07 -9.55
C LEU A 164 5.66 12.02 -8.44
N SER A 165 6.36 10.90 -8.55
CA SER A 165 6.30 9.84 -7.54
C SER A 165 6.82 10.33 -6.19
N LEU A 166 7.90 11.09 -6.16
CA LEU A 166 8.43 11.70 -4.94
C LEU A 166 7.47 12.75 -4.37
N GLY A 167 6.87 13.58 -5.21
CA GLY A 167 5.87 14.58 -4.81
C GLY A 167 4.64 13.94 -4.18
N PHE A 168 4.04 12.94 -4.83
CA PHE A 168 2.88 12.22 -4.28
C PHE A 168 3.22 11.41 -3.04
N PHE A 169 4.41 10.81 -2.97
CA PHE A 169 4.91 10.17 -1.76
C PHE A 169 5.02 11.15 -0.59
N THR A 170 5.54 12.36 -0.84
CA THR A 170 5.62 13.43 0.17
C THR A 170 4.22 13.87 0.63
N ILE A 171 3.28 14.05 -0.29
CA ILE A 171 1.88 14.35 0.05
C ILE A 171 1.28 13.22 0.92
N TRP A 172 1.54 11.96 0.57
CA TRP A 172 1.11 10.83 1.38
C TRP A 172 1.76 10.83 2.77
N ALA A 173 3.06 11.11 2.86
CA ALA A 173 3.76 11.21 4.14
C ALA A 173 3.18 12.31 5.03
N LEU A 174 2.81 13.47 4.44
CA LEU A 174 2.22 14.61 5.15
C LEU A 174 0.75 14.38 5.56
N LEU A 175 -0.06 13.69 4.78
CA LEU A 175 -1.48 13.48 5.06
C LEU A 175 -1.80 12.13 5.68
N GLY A 176 -1.05 11.12 5.31
CA GLY A 176 -1.31 9.73 5.69
C GLY A 176 -1.22 9.48 7.20
N TRP A 177 -0.37 10.25 7.92
CA TRP A 177 -0.28 10.11 9.37
C TRP A 177 -1.56 10.58 10.07
N ILE A 178 -2.22 11.65 9.62
CA ILE A 178 -3.46 12.18 10.22
C ILE A 178 -4.52 11.06 10.25
N VAL A 179 -4.78 10.47 9.08
CA VAL A 179 -5.80 9.41 8.95
C VAL A 179 -5.36 8.08 9.58
N SER A 180 -4.06 7.90 9.84
CA SER A 180 -3.53 6.70 10.52
C SER A 180 -3.55 6.82 12.04
N VAL A 181 -3.36 8.03 12.57
CA VAL A 181 -3.38 8.31 14.02
C VAL A 181 -4.81 8.49 14.52
N ALA A 182 -5.71 9.06 13.74
CA ALA A 182 -7.09 9.34 14.14
C ALA A 182 -7.83 8.12 14.73
N PRO A 183 -7.74 6.88 14.18
CA PRO A 183 -8.34 5.70 14.80
C PRO A 183 -7.85 5.40 16.20
N VAL A 184 -6.55 5.62 16.46
CA VAL A 184 -5.94 5.42 17.77
C VAL A 184 -6.49 6.44 18.76
N LEU A 185 -6.51 7.72 18.38
CA LEU A 185 -7.02 8.80 19.22
C LEU A 185 -8.52 8.66 19.51
N MET A 186 -9.31 8.22 18.51
CA MET A 186 -10.74 7.98 18.67
C MET A 186 -11.03 7.00 19.80
N LEU A 187 -10.26 5.91 19.88
CA LEU A 187 -10.45 4.88 20.90
C LEU A 187 -9.87 5.30 22.26
N LEU A 188 -8.70 5.94 22.27
CA LEU A 188 -8.02 6.36 23.50
C LEU A 188 -8.72 7.53 24.20
N GLU A 189 -9.30 8.47 23.44
CA GLU A 189 -10.00 9.66 23.95
C GLU A 189 -11.52 9.50 23.97
N GLU A 190 -12.03 8.34 23.57
CA GLU A 190 -13.48 8.04 23.48
C GLU A 190 -14.28 9.11 22.71
N CYS A 191 -13.66 9.78 21.75
CA CYS A 191 -14.24 10.89 21.00
C CYS A 191 -14.93 10.44 19.71
N SER A 192 -15.63 11.36 19.02
CA SER A 192 -16.22 11.11 17.71
C SER A 192 -15.16 11.08 16.60
N SER A 193 -15.48 10.49 15.44
CA SER A 193 -14.55 10.40 14.28
C SER A 193 -14.05 11.78 13.84
N SER A 194 -14.93 12.80 13.82
CA SER A 194 -14.55 14.18 13.45
C SER A 194 -13.66 14.84 14.49
N SER A 195 -13.94 14.60 15.77
CA SER A 195 -13.09 15.08 16.87
C SER A 195 -11.72 14.41 16.87
N ALA A 196 -11.67 13.11 16.55
CA ALA A 196 -10.43 12.37 16.43
C ALA A 196 -9.54 12.90 15.30
N LEU A 197 -10.11 13.23 14.13
CA LEU A 197 -9.37 13.87 13.04
C LEU A 197 -8.84 15.26 13.42
N ARG A 198 -9.66 16.08 14.09
CA ARG A 198 -9.22 17.39 14.60
C ARG A 198 -8.10 17.25 15.65
N LEU A 199 -8.23 16.26 16.53
CA LEU A 199 -7.23 15.97 17.56
C LEU A 199 -5.93 15.45 16.94
N ALA A 200 -6.01 14.58 15.93
CA ALA A 200 -4.85 14.15 15.14
C ALA A 200 -4.13 15.37 14.55
N PHE A 201 -4.86 16.27 13.90
CA PHE A 201 -4.28 17.49 13.34
C PHE A 201 -3.65 18.40 14.41
N LYS A 202 -4.28 18.53 15.59
CA LYS A 202 -3.71 19.29 16.73
C LYS A 202 -2.44 18.62 17.27
N LEU A 203 -2.42 17.30 17.39
CA LEU A 203 -1.26 16.53 17.81
C LEU A 203 -0.07 16.72 16.84
N GLY A 204 -0.37 16.85 15.55
CA GLY A 204 0.66 17.09 14.54
C GLY A 204 1.38 18.42 14.66
N ARG A 205 0.73 19.47 15.19
CA ARG A 205 1.39 20.79 15.27
C ARG A 205 2.71 20.80 16.04
N PRO A 206 2.77 20.29 17.29
CA PRO A 206 4.06 20.21 18.02
C PRO A 206 4.99 19.10 17.55
N PHE A 207 4.48 18.05 16.88
CA PHE A 207 5.25 16.86 16.49
C PHE A 207 5.27 16.62 14.98
N THR A 208 5.11 17.69 14.17
CA THR A 208 5.07 17.57 12.71
C THR A 208 6.35 16.94 12.16
N SER A 209 7.50 17.32 12.70
CA SER A 209 8.81 16.80 12.26
C SER A 209 8.92 15.30 12.56
N GLU A 210 8.64 14.90 13.78
CA GLU A 210 8.78 13.51 14.24
C GLU A 210 7.76 12.60 13.56
N LEU A 211 6.53 13.07 13.39
CA LEU A 211 5.48 12.30 12.71
C LEU A 211 5.74 12.17 11.22
N PHE A 212 6.27 13.23 10.60
CA PHE A 212 6.73 13.19 9.21
C PHE A 212 7.92 12.24 9.04
N GLU A 213 8.90 12.30 9.93
CA GLU A 213 10.06 11.41 9.95
C GLU A 213 9.62 9.94 10.05
N ILE A 214 8.72 9.60 10.97
CA ILE A 214 8.16 8.24 11.06
C ILE A 214 7.46 7.85 9.75
N GLY A 215 6.68 8.76 9.18
CA GLY A 215 6.00 8.52 7.90
C GLY A 215 6.98 8.23 6.76
N MET A 216 8.03 9.03 6.67
CA MET A 216 9.10 8.88 5.67
C MET A 216 9.89 7.58 5.87
N VAL A 217 10.35 7.31 7.09
CA VAL A 217 11.10 6.08 7.41
C VAL A 217 10.25 4.84 7.08
N MET A 218 8.99 4.82 7.50
CA MET A 218 8.10 3.71 7.20
C MET A 218 7.80 3.57 5.70
N GLY A 219 7.73 4.68 4.97
CA GLY A 219 7.59 4.68 3.52
C GLY A 219 8.83 4.11 2.83
N ILE A 220 10.02 4.52 3.23
CA ILE A 220 11.29 4.00 2.70
C ILE A 220 11.43 2.51 3.01
N VAL A 221 11.11 2.09 4.23
CA VAL A 221 11.14 0.67 4.61
C VAL A 221 10.17 -0.15 3.76
N ASN A 222 8.94 0.33 3.55
CA ASN A 222 7.97 -0.36 2.69
C ASN A 222 8.48 -0.47 1.24
N LEU A 223 9.07 0.60 0.70
CA LEU A 223 9.68 0.58 -0.62
C LEU A 223 10.84 -0.42 -0.70
N ALA A 224 11.72 -0.43 0.30
CA ALA A 224 12.80 -1.39 0.40
C ALA A 224 12.28 -2.84 0.47
N LEU A 225 11.22 -3.10 1.22
CA LEU A 225 10.59 -4.43 1.28
C LEU A 225 10.00 -4.86 -0.06
N ILE A 226 9.39 -3.94 -0.82
CA ILE A 226 8.90 -4.23 -2.17
C ILE A 226 10.08 -4.59 -3.09
N VAL A 227 11.16 -3.80 -3.07
CA VAL A 227 12.37 -4.07 -3.87
C VAL A 227 12.97 -5.43 -3.51
N VAL A 228 13.10 -5.74 -2.21
CA VAL A 228 13.59 -7.05 -1.76
C VAL A 228 12.68 -8.18 -2.25
N ALA A 229 11.36 -8.02 -2.14
CA ALA A 229 10.41 -9.01 -2.63
C ALA A 229 10.52 -9.20 -4.16
N MET A 230 10.69 -8.13 -4.92
CA MET A 230 10.93 -8.19 -6.37
C MET A 230 12.23 -8.91 -6.70
N VAL A 231 13.32 -8.60 -6.00
CA VAL A 231 14.62 -9.27 -6.19
C VAL A 231 14.51 -10.78 -5.86
N LEU A 232 13.88 -11.12 -4.74
CA LEU A 232 13.65 -12.53 -4.36
C LEU A 232 12.77 -13.28 -5.37
N SER A 233 11.81 -12.58 -5.99
CA SER A 233 10.94 -13.15 -7.02
C SER A 233 11.66 -13.31 -8.36
N ALA A 234 12.61 -12.43 -8.69
CA ALA A 234 13.38 -12.45 -9.92
C ALA A 234 14.61 -13.37 -9.86
N ALA A 235 15.19 -13.56 -8.67
CA ALA A 235 16.42 -14.33 -8.48
C ALA A 235 16.37 -15.77 -9.03
N PRO A 236 15.26 -16.53 -8.93
CA PRO A 236 15.20 -17.89 -9.46
C PRO A 236 14.97 -17.95 -10.98
N LEU A 237 14.63 -16.85 -11.66
CA LEU A 237 14.31 -16.86 -13.10
C LEU A 237 15.44 -17.37 -13.99
N PRO A 238 16.75 -17.02 -13.77
CA PRO A 238 17.84 -17.58 -14.55
C PRO A 238 18.01 -19.09 -14.41
N PHE A 239 17.44 -19.69 -13.36
CA PHE A 239 17.52 -21.11 -13.04
C PHE A 239 16.17 -21.84 -13.23
N SER A 240 15.20 -21.21 -13.88
CA SER A 240 13.84 -21.75 -14.07
C SER A 240 13.84 -23.14 -14.72
N ASP A 241 14.73 -23.38 -15.68
CA ASP A 241 14.85 -24.64 -16.40
C ASP A 241 15.37 -25.80 -15.51
N VAL A 242 16.16 -25.45 -14.48
CA VAL A 242 16.75 -26.43 -13.54
C VAL A 242 15.82 -26.65 -12.34
N LEU A 243 15.15 -25.61 -11.86
CA LEU A 243 14.33 -25.65 -10.63
C LEU A 243 13.00 -26.39 -10.83
N GLY A 244 12.51 -26.49 -12.05
CA GLY A 244 11.15 -27.00 -12.32
C GLY A 244 10.05 -26.07 -11.76
N GLY A 245 8.85 -26.15 -12.37
CA GLY A 245 7.76 -25.22 -12.06
C GLY A 245 7.29 -25.23 -10.59
N GLY A 246 7.35 -26.40 -9.93
CA GLY A 246 6.93 -26.53 -8.52
C GLY A 246 7.84 -25.76 -7.55
N ALA A 247 9.16 -25.85 -7.73
CA ALA A 247 10.12 -25.15 -6.89
C ALA A 247 10.01 -23.62 -7.06
N LEU A 248 9.78 -23.16 -8.28
CA LEU A 248 9.59 -21.74 -8.59
C LEU A 248 8.36 -21.16 -7.84
N HIS A 249 7.24 -21.88 -7.83
CA HIS A 249 6.04 -21.46 -7.09
C HIS A 249 6.30 -21.40 -5.58
N VAL A 250 7.07 -22.31 -5.01
CA VAL A 250 7.44 -22.27 -3.58
C VAL A 250 8.29 -21.04 -3.26
N VAL A 251 9.27 -20.70 -4.11
CA VAL A 251 10.09 -19.49 -3.92
C VAL A 251 9.23 -18.23 -3.98
N TRP A 252 8.34 -18.13 -4.96
CA TRP A 252 7.43 -16.97 -5.06
C TRP A 252 6.48 -16.87 -3.88
N ALA A 253 5.87 -17.99 -3.45
CA ALA A 253 5.06 -18.01 -2.24
C ALA A 253 5.86 -17.58 -1.01
N GLY A 254 7.10 -18.03 -0.87
CA GLY A 254 8.02 -17.62 0.19
C GLY A 254 8.32 -16.12 0.17
N ALA A 255 8.57 -15.54 -1.00
CA ALA A 255 8.80 -14.09 -1.16
C ALA A 255 7.56 -13.27 -0.74
N VAL A 256 6.36 -13.70 -1.13
CA VAL A 256 5.09 -13.06 -0.73
C VAL A 256 4.88 -13.15 0.78
N VAL A 257 5.04 -14.32 1.38
CA VAL A 257 4.89 -14.52 2.83
C VAL A 257 5.91 -13.68 3.61
N PHE A 258 7.16 -13.66 3.17
CA PHE A 258 8.20 -12.81 3.76
C PHE A 258 7.80 -11.34 3.73
N TYR A 259 7.37 -10.84 2.56
CA TYR A 259 6.92 -9.46 2.42
C TYR A 259 5.75 -9.14 3.38
N LEU A 260 4.74 -9.99 3.44
CA LEU A 260 3.56 -9.79 4.30
C LEU A 260 3.94 -9.73 5.78
N ILE A 261 4.77 -10.67 6.26
CA ILE A 261 5.22 -10.71 7.66
C ILE A 261 6.06 -9.48 8.00
N ALA A 262 7.00 -9.11 7.14
CA ALA A 262 7.85 -7.95 7.36
C ALA A 262 7.03 -6.64 7.34
N HIS A 263 6.11 -6.49 6.40
CA HIS A 263 5.21 -5.35 6.32
C HIS A 263 4.36 -5.22 7.59
N ASP A 264 3.74 -6.31 8.06
CA ASP A 264 2.91 -6.30 9.26
C ASP A 264 3.72 -5.99 10.53
N TYR A 265 4.96 -6.47 10.61
CA TYR A 265 5.88 -6.12 11.70
C TYR A 265 6.06 -4.60 11.79
N PHE A 266 6.38 -3.93 10.68
CA PHE A 266 6.59 -2.48 10.68
C PHE A 266 5.31 -1.69 10.96
N GLN A 267 4.15 -2.19 10.55
CA GLN A 267 2.87 -1.56 10.89
C GLN A 267 2.58 -1.61 12.40
N ILE A 268 2.93 -2.70 13.09
CA ILE A 268 2.79 -2.81 14.55
C ILE A 268 3.77 -1.86 15.25
N VAL A 269 5.01 -1.74 14.76
CA VAL A 269 5.98 -0.75 15.28
C VAL A 269 5.42 0.66 15.17
N ARG A 270 4.86 1.01 14.01
CA ARG A 270 4.23 2.31 13.77
C ARG A 270 3.09 2.59 14.73
N LEU A 271 2.22 1.60 14.97
CA LEU A 271 1.13 1.72 15.93
C LEU A 271 1.64 2.03 17.33
N LYS A 272 2.70 1.33 17.76
CA LYS A 272 3.34 1.58 19.06
C LYS A 272 3.89 2.99 19.16
N CYS A 273 4.56 3.50 18.14
CA CYS A 273 5.05 4.88 18.09
C CYS A 273 3.91 5.88 18.31
N PHE A 274 2.78 5.71 17.62
CA PHE A 274 1.64 6.61 17.78
C PHE A 274 1.04 6.58 19.21
N VAL A 275 0.95 5.43 19.84
CA VAL A 275 0.50 5.30 21.24
C VAL A 275 1.47 6.00 22.20
N GLN A 276 2.79 5.92 21.94
CA GLN A 276 3.80 6.61 22.75
C GLN A 276 3.70 8.14 22.59
N PHE A 277 3.57 8.65 21.36
CA PHE A 277 3.35 10.08 21.13
C PHE A 277 2.11 10.61 21.84
N TRP A 278 1.01 9.87 21.78
CA TRP A 278 -0.19 10.25 22.52
C TRP A 278 0.06 10.34 24.02
N LYS A 279 0.78 9.39 24.63
CA LYS A 279 1.13 9.42 26.06
C LYS A 279 1.98 10.65 26.42
N ILE A 280 2.97 11.00 25.60
CA ILE A 280 3.81 12.18 25.77
C ILE A 280 2.95 13.45 25.69
N PHE A 281 2.09 13.55 24.68
CA PHE A 281 1.20 14.67 24.47
C PHE A 281 0.24 14.90 25.67
N ARG A 282 -0.32 13.82 26.22
CA ARG A 282 -1.21 13.86 27.40
C ARG A 282 -0.45 14.15 28.70
N GLY A 283 0.77 13.65 28.84
CA GLY A 283 1.59 13.85 30.02
C GLY A 283 2.20 15.24 30.15
N GLY A 284 2.01 16.13 29.18
CA GLY A 284 2.57 17.49 29.20
C GLY A 284 4.11 17.53 29.16
N ILE A 285 4.74 16.42 28.86
CA ILE A 285 6.20 16.35 28.68
C ILE A 285 6.49 16.81 27.25
N VAL A 286 6.69 18.12 27.10
CA VAL A 286 7.33 18.67 25.91
C VAL A 286 8.81 18.33 26.04
N LEU A 287 9.31 17.48 25.15
CA LEU A 287 10.76 17.25 25.03
C LEU A 287 11.46 18.49 24.50
#